data_b4148bd3ac5580eb301584f9092df224
#
_entry.id   b4148bd3ac5580eb301584f9092df224
#
_cell.length_a   1.000
_cell.length_b   1.000
_cell.length_c   1.000
_cell.angle_alpha   90.00
_cell.angle_beta   90.00
_cell.angle_gamma   90.00
#
_symmetry.space_group_name_H-M   'P 1'
#
loop_
_entity.id
_entity.type
_entity.pdbx_description
1 polymer ?
#
loop_
_entity_poly.entity_id
_entity_poly.type
_entity_poly.pdbx_seq_one_letter_code
_entity_poly.pdbx_strand_id
1 'polypeptide(L)'
;TSLDWKDGDIAAVEINQNLLGYMGDKPSTFPTRLAQLLIGTGLTNPGIRDEIYIQCVKQLTGNRRKDSILKGWQILCLCVGTFGPSKDFEPYLMNFLLTRHESQDSALSEEYRKQVQKYARYCLRMLSSDESVSGLTPSIAEIQAYKSEVPTLIDIHIADGTVLVSDLPVSPDLTTQQVAAICAKIISLDDKARKNHVEFVTKTIAIHANEKRHVIYPDATV
;
A
#
# COMPACT_ATOMS: atom_id res chain seq x y z
N THR A 1 9.77 0.91 24.95
CA THR A 1 9.55 -0.06 23.86
C THR A 1 9.19 -1.40 24.48
N SER A 2 8.30 -2.13 23.84
CA SER A 2 7.98 -3.53 24.21
C SER A 2 9.02 -4.54 23.68
N LEU A 3 10.19 -4.05 23.25
CA LEU A 3 11.23 -4.86 22.64
C LEU A 3 12.12 -5.50 23.70
N ASP A 4 12.01 -6.81 23.81
CA ASP A 4 12.64 -7.61 24.87
C ASP A 4 14.04 -8.13 24.49
N TRP A 5 14.79 -7.41 23.63
CA TRP A 5 16.16 -7.78 23.29
C TRP A 5 17.17 -6.66 23.62
N LYS A 6 18.44 -7.06 23.81
CA LYS A 6 19.52 -6.25 24.34
C LYS A 6 19.75 -4.88 23.67
N ASP A 7 19.39 -4.71 22.39
CA ASP A 7 19.57 -3.47 21.61
C ASP A 7 18.26 -2.93 21.05
N GLY A 8 17.11 -3.38 21.59
CA GLY A 8 15.78 -3.01 21.10
C GLY A 8 15.51 -1.52 21.19
N ASP A 9 15.94 -0.88 22.26
CA ASP A 9 15.77 0.58 22.43
C ASP A 9 16.58 1.36 21.40
N ILE A 10 17.79 0.93 21.06
CA ILE A 10 18.63 1.55 20.02
C ILE A 10 17.95 1.43 18.66
N ALA A 11 17.47 0.24 18.33
CA ALA A 11 16.76 0.00 17.08
C ALA A 11 15.47 0.82 16.98
N ALA A 12 14.70 0.94 18.06
CA ALA A 12 13.49 1.78 18.09
C ALA A 12 13.81 3.26 17.89
N VAL A 13 14.88 3.77 18.46
CA VAL A 13 15.34 5.15 18.25
C VAL A 13 15.78 5.37 16.80
N GLU A 14 16.51 4.43 16.21
CA GLU A 14 16.94 4.49 14.81
C GLU A 14 15.74 4.48 13.86
N ILE A 15 14.76 3.59 14.08
CA ILE A 15 13.51 3.56 13.32
C ILE A 15 12.81 4.91 13.37
N ASN A 16 12.67 5.48 14.56
CA ASN A 16 12.05 6.79 14.73
C ASN A 16 12.81 7.90 13.97
N GLN A 17 14.13 7.88 14.03
CA GLN A 17 14.95 8.85 13.30
C GLN A 17 14.78 8.72 11.78
N ASN A 18 14.78 7.49 11.26
CA ASN A 18 14.57 7.22 9.84
C ASN A 18 13.17 7.63 9.39
N LEU A 19 12.14 7.34 10.19
CA LEU A 19 10.77 7.74 9.93
C LEU A 19 10.63 9.27 9.88
N LEU A 20 11.09 9.99 10.90
CA LEU A 20 11.03 11.46 10.96
C LEU A 20 11.84 12.12 9.85
N GLY A 21 12.99 11.55 9.47
CA GLY A 21 13.79 12.01 8.35
C GLY A 21 13.09 11.84 7.01
N TYR A 22 12.42 10.71 6.78
CA TYR A 22 11.59 10.49 5.58
C TYR A 22 10.39 11.44 5.54
N MET A 23 9.70 11.61 6.66
CA MET A 23 8.54 12.50 6.77
C MET A 23 8.90 14.00 6.62
N GLY A 24 10.19 14.35 6.76
CA GLY A 24 10.67 15.73 6.69
C GLY A 24 10.51 16.51 8.00
N ASP A 25 10.28 15.82 9.12
CA ASP A 25 10.25 16.38 10.46
C ASP A 25 11.66 16.52 11.04
N LYS A 26 12.62 15.79 10.48
CA LYS A 26 14.06 15.99 10.67
C LYS A 26 14.75 16.25 9.33
N PRO A 27 15.74 17.13 9.27
CA PRO A 27 16.53 17.35 8.06
C PRO A 27 17.20 16.07 7.59
N SER A 28 17.10 15.77 6.28
CA SER A 28 17.78 14.65 5.66
C SER A 28 18.12 14.96 4.21
N THR A 29 19.32 14.60 3.79
CA THR A 29 19.80 14.76 2.41
C THR A 29 19.16 13.68 1.50
N PHE A 30 18.90 12.48 2.04
CA PHE A 30 18.42 11.35 1.28
C PHE A 30 17.18 10.67 1.92
N PRO A 31 16.02 11.36 1.97
CA PRO A 31 14.83 10.82 2.65
C PRO A 31 14.39 9.45 2.16
N THR A 32 14.45 9.21 0.84
CA THR A 32 14.06 7.92 0.24
C THR A 32 14.95 6.76 0.73
N ARG A 33 16.23 7.03 0.99
CA ARG A 33 17.14 6.04 1.56
C ARG A 33 16.75 5.68 3.00
N LEU A 34 16.27 6.65 3.77
CA LEU A 34 15.80 6.40 5.14
C LEU A 34 14.56 5.48 5.15
N ALA A 35 13.65 5.64 4.18
CA ALA A 35 12.53 4.72 4.01
C ALA A 35 13.01 3.30 3.70
N GLN A 36 14.01 3.13 2.80
CA GLN A 36 14.60 1.83 2.51
C GLN A 36 15.23 1.18 3.75
N LEU A 37 15.98 1.96 4.55
CA LEU A 37 16.59 1.47 5.78
C LEU A 37 15.53 1.00 6.79
N LEU A 38 14.49 1.80 7.01
CA LEU A 38 13.38 1.45 7.90
C LEU A 38 12.71 0.15 7.48
N ILE A 39 12.35 0.03 6.20
CA ILE A 39 11.67 -1.16 5.67
C ILE A 39 12.62 -2.37 5.68
N GLY A 40 13.89 -2.18 5.30
CA GLY A 40 14.91 -3.22 5.36
C GLY A 40 15.09 -3.78 6.77
N THR A 41 15.06 -2.92 7.80
CA THR A 41 15.10 -3.34 9.21
C THR A 41 13.91 -4.24 9.57
N GLY A 42 12.69 -3.89 9.13
CA GLY A 42 11.49 -4.72 9.36
C GLY A 42 11.51 -6.06 8.61
N LEU A 43 12.18 -6.12 7.46
CA LEU A 43 12.37 -7.36 6.70
C LEU A 43 13.37 -8.30 7.38
N THR A 44 14.53 -7.78 7.78
CA THR A 44 15.61 -8.56 8.38
C THR A 44 15.31 -8.97 9.81
N ASN A 45 14.47 -8.21 10.51
CA ASN A 45 14.13 -8.46 11.92
C ASN A 45 12.61 -8.44 12.15
N PRO A 46 11.94 -9.60 12.03
CA PRO A 46 10.49 -9.68 12.26
C PRO A 46 10.02 -9.15 13.62
N GLY A 47 10.83 -9.29 14.67
CA GLY A 47 10.47 -8.86 16.03
C GLY A 47 10.33 -7.33 16.19
N ILE A 48 10.80 -6.53 15.22
CA ILE A 48 10.70 -5.07 15.30
C ILE A 48 9.52 -4.51 14.47
N ARG A 49 8.81 -5.33 13.73
CA ARG A 49 7.74 -4.88 12.82
C ARG A 49 6.65 -4.12 13.55
N ASP A 50 6.20 -4.63 14.67
CA ASP A 50 5.16 -3.96 15.46
C ASP A 50 5.60 -2.59 15.97
N GLU A 51 6.87 -2.46 16.38
CA GLU A 51 7.43 -1.15 16.75
C GLU A 51 7.42 -0.17 15.57
N ILE A 52 7.75 -0.63 14.36
CA ILE A 52 7.65 0.19 13.14
C ILE A 52 6.21 0.68 12.94
N TYR A 53 5.23 -0.19 13.04
CA TYR A 53 3.81 0.16 12.92
C TYR A 53 3.36 1.12 14.02
N ILE A 54 3.75 0.87 15.28
CA ILE A 54 3.46 1.76 16.41
C ILE A 54 4.03 3.17 16.16
N GLN A 55 5.27 3.27 15.68
CA GLN A 55 5.89 4.54 15.37
C GLN A 55 5.15 5.27 14.24
N CYS A 56 4.76 4.57 13.17
CA CYS A 56 3.95 5.14 12.11
C CYS A 56 2.60 5.66 12.63
N VAL A 57 1.85 4.86 13.38
CA VAL A 57 0.56 5.25 13.95
C VAL A 57 0.69 6.47 14.87
N LYS A 58 1.74 6.52 15.70
CA LYS A 58 2.03 7.69 16.56
C LYS A 58 2.24 8.95 15.74
N GLN A 59 3.03 8.89 14.67
CA GLN A 59 3.29 10.06 13.80
C GLN A 59 2.06 10.48 12.99
N LEU A 60 1.13 9.57 12.71
CA LEU A 60 -0.14 9.84 12.05
C LEU A 60 -1.25 10.35 13.01
N THR A 61 -0.98 10.34 14.32
CA THR A 61 -1.93 10.76 15.35
C THR A 61 -1.50 12.09 15.96
N GLY A 62 -2.35 13.11 15.84
CA GLY A 62 -2.08 14.42 16.44
C GLY A 62 -1.00 15.26 15.76
N ASN A 63 -0.43 14.82 14.66
CA ASN A 63 0.49 15.61 13.86
C ASN A 63 -0.27 16.74 13.15
N ARG A 64 0.29 17.97 13.14
CA ARG A 64 -0.35 19.15 12.54
C ARG A 64 0.17 19.48 11.13
N ARG A 65 1.24 18.81 10.69
CA ARG A 65 1.88 19.05 9.40
C ARG A 65 1.32 18.11 8.33
N LYS A 66 0.46 18.62 7.48
CA LYS A 66 -0.21 17.82 6.42
C LYS A 66 0.76 17.04 5.55
N ASP A 67 1.83 17.71 5.06
CA ASP A 67 2.83 17.06 4.20
C ASP A 67 3.57 15.92 4.92
N SER A 68 3.86 16.10 6.21
CA SER A 68 4.47 15.07 7.04
C SER A 68 3.51 13.87 7.20
N ILE A 69 2.23 14.12 7.49
CA ILE A 69 1.21 13.07 7.62
C ILE A 69 1.10 12.27 6.32
N LEU A 70 1.05 12.92 5.15
CA LEU A 70 0.95 12.22 3.87
C LEU A 70 2.15 11.32 3.62
N LYS A 71 3.36 11.77 3.95
CA LYS A 71 4.57 10.92 3.88
C LYS A 71 4.53 9.77 4.90
N GLY A 72 3.98 10.02 6.09
CA GLY A 72 3.74 8.96 7.08
C GLY A 72 2.79 7.88 6.56
N TRP A 73 1.72 8.27 5.85
CA TRP A 73 0.83 7.33 5.16
C TRP A 73 1.53 6.54 4.06
N GLN A 74 2.38 7.21 3.26
CA GLN A 74 3.16 6.53 2.22
C GLN A 74 4.06 5.44 2.81
N ILE A 75 4.78 5.74 3.90
CA ILE A 75 5.63 4.73 4.55
C ILE A 75 4.80 3.59 5.16
N LEU A 76 3.64 3.88 5.74
CA LEU A 76 2.73 2.85 6.25
C LEU A 76 2.24 1.92 5.12
N CYS A 77 1.86 2.47 3.97
CA CYS A 77 1.48 1.68 2.78
C CYS A 77 2.63 0.81 2.28
N LEU A 78 3.85 1.35 2.25
CA LEU A 78 5.04 0.57 1.88
C LEU A 78 5.30 -0.58 2.88
N CYS A 79 5.13 -0.34 4.19
CA CYS A 79 5.29 -1.38 5.20
C CYS A 79 4.27 -2.51 5.00
N VAL A 80 2.97 -2.21 4.89
CA VAL A 80 1.94 -3.24 4.71
C VAL A 80 2.08 -4.02 3.40
N GLY A 81 2.62 -3.38 2.35
CA GLY A 81 2.93 -4.04 1.08
C GLY A 81 4.21 -4.91 1.12
N THR A 82 5.01 -4.79 2.17
CA THR A 82 6.31 -5.47 2.28
C THR A 82 6.34 -6.55 3.35
N PHE A 83 5.75 -6.29 4.51
CA PHE A 83 5.63 -7.23 5.64
C PHE A 83 4.38 -6.91 6.46
N GLY A 84 3.72 -7.93 6.98
CA GLY A 84 2.59 -7.77 7.91
C GLY A 84 3.04 -7.46 9.34
N PRO A 85 2.15 -6.89 10.17
CA PRO A 85 2.31 -6.85 11.63
C PRO A 85 2.23 -8.25 12.23
N SER A 86 2.51 -8.38 13.53
CA SER A 86 2.19 -9.62 14.25
C SER A 86 0.67 -9.82 14.34
N LYS A 87 0.24 -11.06 14.54
CA LYS A 87 -1.18 -11.38 14.74
C LYS A 87 -1.79 -10.69 15.97
N ASP A 88 -0.96 -10.42 16.97
CA ASP A 88 -1.39 -9.75 18.20
C ASP A 88 -1.58 -8.24 17.98
N PHE A 89 -0.78 -7.62 17.12
CA PHE A 89 -0.87 -6.19 16.81
C PHE A 89 -1.85 -5.87 15.67
N GLU A 90 -2.08 -6.79 14.75
CA GLU A 90 -2.95 -6.61 13.57
C GLU A 90 -4.32 -6.02 13.91
N PRO A 91 -5.09 -6.50 14.94
CA PRO A 91 -6.39 -5.94 15.28
C PRO A 91 -6.34 -4.45 15.65
N TYR A 92 -5.27 -4.01 16.31
CA TYR A 92 -5.08 -2.60 16.69
C TYR A 92 -4.82 -1.73 15.45
N LEU A 93 -3.98 -2.22 14.53
CA LEU A 93 -3.71 -1.54 13.27
C LEU A 93 -4.98 -1.45 12.42
N MET A 94 -5.73 -2.54 12.30
CA MET A 94 -7.00 -2.58 11.57
C MET A 94 -8.00 -1.56 12.12
N ASN A 95 -8.16 -1.48 13.44
CA ASN A 95 -9.06 -0.51 14.08
C ASN A 95 -8.62 0.94 13.79
N PHE A 96 -7.33 1.23 13.85
CA PHE A 96 -6.79 2.54 13.47
C PHE A 96 -7.13 2.89 12.03
N LEU A 97 -6.92 1.96 11.09
CA LEU A 97 -7.16 2.16 9.66
C LEU A 97 -8.65 2.36 9.37
N LEU A 98 -9.55 1.56 9.97
CA LEU A 98 -11.00 1.70 9.84
C LEU A 98 -11.45 3.08 10.32
N THR A 99 -11.00 3.50 11.50
CA THR A 99 -11.32 4.83 12.03
C THR A 99 -10.92 5.96 11.08
N ARG A 100 -9.77 5.83 10.40
CA ARG A 100 -9.31 6.83 9.42
C ARG A 100 -10.05 6.75 8.10
N HIS A 101 -10.41 5.54 7.66
CA HIS A 101 -11.20 5.33 6.45
C HIS A 101 -12.63 5.90 6.59
N GLU A 102 -13.25 5.70 7.73
CA GLU A 102 -14.63 6.14 8.00
C GLU A 102 -14.73 7.60 8.48
N SER A 103 -13.59 8.27 8.70
CA SER A 103 -13.56 9.63 9.26
C SER A 103 -14.32 10.61 8.38
N GLN A 104 -15.28 11.31 9.01
CA GLN A 104 -16.06 12.42 8.44
C GLN A 104 -15.64 13.77 9.05
N ASP A 105 -14.38 13.89 9.50
CA ASP A 105 -13.91 15.10 10.15
C ASP A 105 -14.05 16.33 9.23
N SER A 106 -15.00 17.18 9.57
CA SER A 106 -15.32 18.40 8.81
C SER A 106 -14.26 19.51 8.98
N ALA A 107 -13.36 19.38 9.95
CA ALA A 107 -12.24 20.31 10.13
C ALA A 107 -11.14 20.15 9.07
N LEU A 108 -11.13 19.00 8.37
CA LEU A 108 -10.20 18.71 7.29
C LEU A 108 -10.82 19.09 5.94
N SER A 109 -9.97 19.59 5.00
CA SER A 109 -10.43 19.76 3.62
C SER A 109 -10.89 18.43 3.04
N GLU A 110 -11.92 18.45 2.19
CA GLU A 110 -12.46 17.25 1.56
C GLU A 110 -11.39 16.47 0.78
N GLU A 111 -10.55 17.19 0.04
CA GLU A 111 -9.46 16.59 -0.73
C GLU A 111 -8.46 15.85 0.17
N TYR A 112 -8.02 16.47 1.25
CA TYR A 112 -7.09 15.85 2.19
C TYR A 112 -7.72 14.62 2.87
N ARG A 113 -8.98 14.71 3.24
CA ARG A 113 -9.73 13.58 3.82
C ARG A 113 -9.81 12.41 2.84
N LYS A 114 -10.19 12.67 1.58
CA LYS A 114 -10.24 11.65 0.52
C LYS A 114 -8.87 10.98 0.32
N GLN A 115 -7.79 11.75 0.38
CA GLN A 115 -6.44 11.21 0.24
C GLN A 115 -6.07 10.29 1.41
N VAL A 116 -6.35 10.68 2.66
CA VAL A 116 -6.14 9.82 3.83
C VAL A 116 -7.00 8.56 3.76
N GLN A 117 -8.28 8.68 3.35
CA GLN A 117 -9.17 7.53 3.17
C GLN A 117 -8.65 6.56 2.11
N LYS A 118 -8.08 7.07 1.00
CA LYS A 118 -7.44 6.24 -0.05
C LYS A 118 -6.28 5.42 0.52
N TYR A 119 -5.38 6.03 1.30
CA TYR A 119 -4.28 5.34 1.96
C TYR A 119 -4.78 4.27 2.95
N ALA A 120 -5.75 4.63 3.79
CA ALA A 120 -6.31 3.71 4.78
C ALA A 120 -6.98 2.51 4.10
N ARG A 121 -7.78 2.75 3.05
CA ARG A 121 -8.40 1.68 2.24
C ARG A 121 -7.37 0.74 1.63
N TYR A 122 -6.29 1.29 1.07
CA TYR A 122 -5.20 0.48 0.53
C TYR A 122 -4.59 -0.43 1.61
N CYS A 123 -4.24 0.13 2.79
CA CYS A 123 -3.70 -0.66 3.89
C CYS A 123 -4.66 -1.75 4.36
N LEU A 124 -5.96 -1.43 4.50
CA LEU A 124 -7.00 -2.41 4.87
C LEU A 124 -7.06 -3.55 3.85
N ARG A 125 -7.04 -3.24 2.56
CA ARG A 125 -7.05 -4.23 1.49
C ARG A 125 -5.84 -5.16 1.56
N MET A 126 -4.63 -4.59 1.74
CA MET A 126 -3.40 -5.36 1.83
C MET A 126 -3.37 -6.30 3.05
N LEU A 127 -3.87 -5.83 4.21
CA LEU A 127 -3.94 -6.66 5.42
C LEU A 127 -5.02 -7.74 5.35
N SER A 128 -6.11 -7.50 4.62
CA SER A 128 -7.22 -8.47 4.47
C SER A 128 -6.98 -9.48 3.34
N SER A 129 -5.97 -9.29 2.51
CA SER A 129 -5.65 -10.23 1.44
C SER A 129 -4.69 -11.31 1.94
N ASP A 130 -4.97 -12.56 1.55
CA ASP A 130 -4.01 -13.67 1.69
C ASP A 130 -2.84 -13.57 0.68
N GLU A 131 -2.81 -12.49 -0.10
CA GLU A 131 -1.74 -12.23 -1.06
C GLU A 131 -0.43 -12.01 -0.32
N SER A 132 0.58 -12.76 -0.71
CA SER A 132 1.90 -12.67 -0.12
C SER A 132 2.46 -11.25 -0.26
N VAL A 133 2.76 -10.62 0.87
CA VAL A 133 3.59 -9.42 0.91
C VAL A 133 4.87 -9.64 0.10
N SER A 134 5.38 -8.61 -0.55
CA SER A 134 6.51 -8.74 -1.48
C SER A 134 7.76 -9.37 -0.85
N GLY A 135 7.95 -9.21 0.45
CA GLY A 135 9.13 -9.69 1.18
C GLY A 135 10.46 -9.08 0.69
N LEU A 136 10.40 -8.06 -0.16
CA LEU A 136 11.57 -7.39 -0.74
C LEU A 136 11.60 -5.92 -0.32
N THR A 137 12.80 -5.40 -0.08
CA THR A 137 12.97 -3.97 0.16
C THR A 137 12.60 -3.19 -1.11
N PRO A 138 11.66 -2.24 -1.05
CA PRO A 138 11.26 -1.47 -2.21
C PRO A 138 12.44 -0.68 -2.79
N SER A 139 12.48 -0.61 -4.12
CA SER A 139 13.44 0.20 -4.85
C SER A 139 13.18 1.70 -4.64
N ILE A 140 14.16 2.54 -4.97
CA ILE A 140 14.00 3.99 -4.93
C ILE A 140 12.85 4.43 -5.86
N ALA A 141 12.73 3.79 -7.03
CA ALA A 141 11.68 4.10 -7.99
C ALA A 141 10.27 3.77 -7.43
N GLU A 142 10.11 2.63 -6.77
CA GLU A 142 8.85 2.26 -6.11
C GLU A 142 8.48 3.24 -4.99
N ILE A 143 9.44 3.62 -4.13
CA ILE A 143 9.19 4.62 -3.08
C ILE A 143 8.81 5.97 -3.70
N GLN A 144 9.42 6.35 -4.82
CA GLN A 144 9.10 7.59 -5.53
C GLN A 144 7.73 7.53 -6.20
N ALA A 145 7.32 6.38 -6.75
CA ALA A 145 5.99 6.17 -7.29
C ALA A 145 4.91 6.39 -6.21
N TYR A 146 5.12 5.86 -5.00
CA TYR A 146 4.23 6.12 -3.87
C TYR A 146 4.14 7.60 -3.43
N LYS A 147 5.12 8.44 -3.79
CA LYS A 147 5.03 9.89 -3.55
C LYS A 147 4.05 10.58 -4.50
N SER A 148 3.95 10.07 -5.72
CA SER A 148 3.04 10.60 -6.73
C SER A 148 1.62 10.08 -6.52
N GLU A 149 1.47 8.78 -6.34
CA GLU A 149 0.17 8.15 -6.09
C GLU A 149 0.31 6.80 -5.39
N VAL A 150 -0.60 6.52 -4.45
CA VAL A 150 -0.84 5.16 -3.95
C VAL A 150 -1.39 4.33 -5.11
N PRO A 151 -1.07 3.03 -5.20
CA PRO A 151 -1.69 2.15 -6.16
C PRO A 151 -3.21 2.36 -6.20
N THR A 152 -3.75 2.58 -7.38
CA THR A 152 -5.19 2.75 -7.57
C THR A 152 -5.86 1.41 -7.35
N LEU A 153 -6.86 1.37 -6.46
CA LEU A 153 -7.68 0.18 -6.30
C LEU A 153 -8.73 0.16 -7.40
N ILE A 154 -8.75 -0.91 -8.18
CA ILE A 154 -9.71 -1.08 -9.27
C ILE A 154 -10.53 -2.36 -9.09
N ASP A 155 -11.79 -2.29 -9.50
CA ASP A 155 -12.66 -3.47 -9.60
C ASP A 155 -12.61 -4.00 -11.03
N ILE A 156 -12.33 -5.28 -11.17
CA ILE A 156 -12.29 -5.94 -12.46
C ILE A 156 -13.58 -6.73 -12.64
N HIS A 157 -14.29 -6.42 -13.71
CA HIS A 157 -15.53 -7.10 -14.07
C HIS A 157 -15.31 -7.98 -15.30
N ILE A 158 -15.95 -9.14 -15.33
CA ILE A 158 -16.07 -9.94 -16.56
C ILE A 158 -17.22 -9.43 -17.42
N ALA A 159 -17.32 -9.93 -18.65
CA ALA A 159 -18.26 -9.42 -19.66
C ALA A 159 -19.74 -9.51 -19.26
N ASP A 160 -20.09 -10.41 -18.36
CA ASP A 160 -21.46 -10.56 -17.83
C ASP A 160 -21.78 -9.56 -16.69
N GLY A 161 -20.82 -8.71 -16.31
CA GLY A 161 -20.95 -7.74 -15.23
C GLY A 161 -20.60 -8.27 -13.84
N THR A 162 -20.27 -9.55 -13.71
CA THR A 162 -19.81 -10.12 -12.44
C THR A 162 -18.46 -9.51 -12.05
N VAL A 163 -18.30 -9.13 -10.78
CA VAL A 163 -17.02 -8.67 -10.25
C VAL A 163 -16.08 -9.87 -10.10
N LEU A 164 -15.00 -9.88 -10.87
CA LEU A 164 -13.97 -10.91 -10.78
C LEU A 164 -13.05 -10.66 -9.59
N VAL A 165 -12.60 -9.42 -9.43
CA VAL A 165 -11.71 -8.99 -8.35
C VAL A 165 -12.15 -7.60 -7.92
N SER A 166 -12.36 -7.42 -6.62
CA SER A 166 -12.57 -6.10 -6.02
C SER A 166 -11.27 -5.55 -5.45
N ASP A 167 -11.11 -4.22 -5.54
CA ASP A 167 -10.02 -3.50 -4.92
C ASP A 167 -8.60 -4.03 -5.30
N LEU A 168 -8.41 -4.47 -6.56
CA LEU A 168 -7.09 -4.87 -7.04
C LEU A 168 -6.16 -3.64 -7.03
N PRO A 169 -5.04 -3.68 -6.29
CA PRO A 169 -4.07 -2.59 -6.33
C PRO A 169 -3.29 -2.61 -7.65
N VAL A 170 -3.43 -1.56 -8.43
CA VAL A 170 -2.75 -1.40 -9.72
C VAL A 170 -1.80 -0.23 -9.65
N SER A 171 -0.51 -0.50 -9.89
CA SER A 171 0.50 0.55 -10.08
C SER A 171 0.28 1.25 -11.43
N PRO A 172 0.54 2.57 -11.53
CA PRO A 172 0.48 3.30 -12.80
C PRO A 172 1.37 2.70 -13.91
N ASP A 173 2.41 1.95 -13.53
CA ASP A 173 3.36 1.35 -14.45
C ASP A 173 2.91 -0.03 -15.00
N LEU A 174 1.81 -0.59 -14.45
CA LEU A 174 1.29 -1.87 -14.93
C LEU A 174 0.59 -1.72 -16.27
N THR A 175 1.01 -2.57 -17.21
CA THR A 175 0.31 -2.68 -18.48
C THR A 175 -0.95 -3.52 -18.35
N THR A 176 -1.92 -3.33 -19.26
CA THR A 176 -3.15 -4.13 -19.30
C THR A 176 -2.88 -5.63 -19.45
N GLN A 177 -1.80 -6.02 -20.14
CA GLN A 177 -1.38 -7.42 -20.25
C GLN A 177 -0.93 -7.99 -18.91
N GLN A 178 -0.23 -7.21 -18.09
CA GLN A 178 0.16 -7.62 -16.75
C GLN A 178 -1.05 -7.77 -15.84
N VAL A 179 -2.00 -6.83 -15.89
CA VAL A 179 -3.27 -6.92 -15.14
C VAL A 179 -4.06 -8.17 -15.58
N ALA A 180 -4.17 -8.42 -16.88
CA ALA A 180 -4.82 -9.61 -17.41
C ALA A 180 -4.14 -10.91 -16.95
N ALA A 181 -2.80 -10.94 -16.88
CA ALA A 181 -2.05 -12.09 -16.37
C ALA A 181 -2.31 -12.32 -14.86
N ILE A 182 -2.45 -11.25 -14.07
CA ILE A 182 -2.83 -11.34 -12.65
C ILE A 182 -4.24 -11.94 -12.52
N CYS A 183 -5.21 -11.41 -13.29
CA CYS A 183 -6.58 -11.93 -13.30
C CYS A 183 -6.64 -13.42 -13.70
N ALA A 184 -5.89 -13.81 -14.74
CA ALA A 184 -5.81 -15.21 -15.17
C ALA A 184 -5.27 -16.14 -14.08
N LYS A 185 -4.30 -15.67 -13.27
CA LYS A 185 -3.81 -16.43 -12.11
C LYS A 185 -4.87 -16.56 -11.02
N ILE A 186 -5.61 -15.50 -10.73
CA ILE A 186 -6.67 -15.49 -9.71
C ILE A 186 -7.76 -16.53 -10.04
N ILE A 187 -8.15 -16.60 -11.32
CA ILE A 187 -9.16 -17.59 -11.76
C ILE A 187 -8.56 -18.97 -12.10
N SER A 188 -7.29 -19.19 -11.75
CA SER A 188 -6.60 -20.48 -11.91
C SER A 188 -6.67 -21.08 -13.33
N LEU A 189 -6.62 -20.25 -14.37
CA LEU A 189 -6.56 -20.69 -15.74
C LEU A 189 -5.24 -21.41 -16.04
N ASP A 190 -5.31 -22.57 -16.69
CA ASP A 190 -4.13 -23.28 -17.18
C ASP A 190 -3.44 -22.50 -18.33
N ASP A 191 -2.17 -22.83 -18.62
CA ASP A 191 -1.37 -22.05 -19.59
C ASP A 191 -1.94 -22.10 -21.02
N LYS A 192 -2.71 -23.11 -21.36
CA LYS A 192 -3.35 -23.26 -22.67
C LYS A 192 -4.67 -22.46 -22.75
N ALA A 193 -5.45 -22.52 -21.69
CA ALA A 193 -6.65 -21.70 -21.51
C ALA A 193 -6.27 -20.22 -21.32
N ARG A 194 -5.12 -19.92 -20.67
CA ARG A 194 -4.57 -18.56 -20.54
C ARG A 194 -4.33 -17.90 -21.88
N LYS A 195 -3.72 -18.57 -22.87
CA LYS A 195 -3.46 -17.97 -24.19
C LYS A 195 -4.74 -17.54 -24.89
N ASN A 196 -5.75 -18.39 -24.86
CA ASN A 196 -7.02 -18.11 -25.55
C ASN A 196 -7.91 -17.13 -24.75
N HIS A 197 -7.88 -17.20 -23.41
CA HIS A 197 -8.68 -16.32 -22.53
C HIS A 197 -8.05 -14.95 -22.30
N VAL A 198 -6.73 -14.84 -22.23
CA VAL A 198 -6.04 -13.55 -22.12
C VAL A 198 -6.33 -12.68 -23.32
N GLU A 199 -6.42 -13.26 -24.51
CA GLU A 199 -6.81 -12.52 -25.72
C GLU A 199 -8.28 -12.06 -25.67
N PHE A 200 -9.16 -12.85 -25.04
CA PHE A 200 -10.57 -12.50 -24.83
C PHE A 200 -10.74 -11.48 -23.69
N VAL A 201 -10.03 -11.64 -22.57
CA VAL A 201 -10.06 -10.76 -21.41
C VAL A 201 -9.44 -9.40 -21.75
N THR A 202 -8.36 -9.33 -22.51
CA THR A 202 -7.76 -8.04 -22.92
C THR A 202 -8.67 -7.26 -23.90
N LYS A 203 -9.58 -7.91 -24.60
CA LYS A 203 -10.58 -7.22 -25.43
C LYS A 203 -11.81 -6.75 -24.66
N THR A 204 -12.03 -7.25 -23.43
CA THR A 204 -13.28 -7.04 -22.69
C THR A 204 -13.09 -6.50 -21.27
N ILE A 205 -11.87 -6.22 -20.81
CA ILE A 205 -11.66 -5.62 -19.49
C ILE A 205 -12.18 -4.19 -19.51
N ALA A 206 -13.27 -3.96 -18.77
CA ALA A 206 -13.74 -2.63 -18.44
C ALA A 206 -13.28 -2.29 -17.02
N ILE A 207 -12.48 -1.25 -16.88
CA ILE A 207 -12.09 -0.73 -15.58
C ILE A 207 -13.07 0.36 -15.17
N HIS A 208 -13.69 0.20 -14.00
CA HIS A 208 -14.45 1.24 -13.36
C HIS A 208 -13.52 2.06 -12.46
N ALA A 209 -13.05 3.19 -12.95
CA ALA A 209 -12.40 4.19 -12.15
C ALA A 209 -13.34 5.41 -12.05
N ASN A 210 -13.76 5.74 -10.82
CA ASN A 210 -14.58 6.93 -10.54
C ASN A 210 -15.82 7.08 -11.45
N GLU A 211 -16.67 6.04 -11.51
CA GLU A 211 -17.94 6.02 -12.27
C GLU A 211 -17.83 6.07 -13.81
N LYS A 212 -16.62 6.11 -14.37
CA LYS A 212 -16.43 6.02 -15.82
C LYS A 212 -15.93 4.63 -16.20
N ARG A 213 -16.63 4.00 -17.14
CA ARG A 213 -16.16 2.74 -17.76
C ARG A 213 -15.05 3.08 -18.75
N HIS A 214 -13.86 2.56 -18.51
CA HIS A 214 -12.77 2.64 -19.46
C HIS A 214 -12.55 1.26 -20.07
N VAL A 215 -12.64 1.19 -21.40
CA VAL A 215 -12.23 0.00 -22.15
C VAL A 215 -10.73 0.12 -22.38
N ILE A 216 -9.97 -0.86 -21.88
CA ILE A 216 -8.52 -0.86 -22.01
C ILE A 216 -8.14 -1.70 -23.21
N TYR A 217 -7.29 -1.14 -24.06
CA TYR A 217 -6.69 -1.85 -25.18
C TYR A 217 -5.35 -2.50 -24.75
N PRO A 218 -4.91 -3.59 -25.41
CA PRO A 218 -3.76 -4.38 -24.99
C PRO A 218 -2.46 -3.61 -24.79
N ASP A 219 -2.28 -2.50 -25.49
CA ASP A 219 -1.04 -1.71 -25.50
C ASP A 219 -1.11 -0.45 -24.63
N ALA A 220 -2.22 -0.22 -23.90
CA ALA A 220 -2.35 0.93 -23.02
C ALA A 220 -1.73 0.64 -21.64
N THR A 221 -1.04 1.63 -21.08
CA THR A 221 -0.69 1.65 -19.64
C THR A 221 -1.90 2.09 -18.82
N VAL A 222 -2.04 1.53 -17.62
CA VAL A 222 -3.15 1.79 -16.68
C VAL A 222 -2.93 3.10 -15.93
#